data_dd7a319b85e8db0acbaf6f290006749e
#
_entry.id   dd7a319b85e8db0acbaf6f290006749e
#
_cell.length_a   1.000
_cell.length_b   1.000
_cell.length_c   1.000
_cell.angle_alpha   90.00
_cell.angle_beta   90.00
_cell.angle_gamma   90.00
#
_symmetry.space_group_name_H-M   'P 1'
#
loop_
_entity.id
_entity.type
_entity.pdbx_description
1 polymer ?
#
loop_
_entity_poly.entity_id
_entity_poly.type
_entity_poly.pdbx_seq_one_letter_code
_entity_poly.pdbx_strand_id
1 'polypeptide(L)'
;MNALKILSKKNLFFKINILVANKNYKLICEQIIRLKPRVFIINNYEIYLKIKRKFKKKNIKIINKLEDQKNYFRTSDITIAAIPGIAGLKPTIELIKKSKKILIANKESIVCFNPAIPGIAAIVISDLLK
;
A
#
# COMPACT_ATOMS: atom_id res chain seq x y z
N MET A 1 0.26 9.08 6.95
CA MET A 1 1.27 9.55 5.97
C MET A 1 2.72 9.54 6.47
N ASN A 2 2.94 9.23 7.72
CA ASN A 2 4.28 9.24 8.33
C ASN A 2 5.18 8.09 7.84
N ALA A 3 4.64 6.90 7.56
CA ALA A 3 5.41 5.76 7.07
C ALA A 3 6.17 6.08 5.76
N LEU A 4 5.52 6.72 4.78
CA LEU A 4 6.16 7.10 3.53
C LEU A 4 7.22 8.20 3.71
N LYS A 5 7.06 9.10 4.68
CA LYS A 5 8.09 10.10 5.03
C LYS A 5 9.34 9.43 5.62
N ILE A 6 9.14 8.45 6.49
CA ILE A 6 10.25 7.70 7.09
C ILE A 6 10.99 6.88 6.02
N LEU A 7 10.25 6.15 5.19
CA LEU A 7 10.81 5.38 4.09
C LEU A 7 11.57 6.26 3.10
N SER A 8 11.06 7.45 2.81
CA SER A 8 11.74 8.37 1.89
C SER A 8 13.04 8.95 2.44
N LYS A 9 13.19 9.08 3.75
CA LYS A 9 14.46 9.50 4.41
C LYS A 9 15.51 8.38 4.44
N LYS A 10 15.06 7.12 4.37
CA LYS A 10 15.93 5.93 4.43
C LYS A 10 15.94 5.16 3.10
N ASN A 11 15.88 5.87 1.98
CA ASN A 11 15.81 5.30 0.63
C ASN A 11 16.91 4.29 0.28
N LEU A 12 18.05 4.35 0.95
CA LEU A 12 19.17 3.43 0.73
C LEU A 12 18.89 2.01 1.25
N PHE A 13 17.93 1.84 2.17
CA PHE A 13 17.65 0.57 2.82
C PHE A 13 16.37 -0.12 2.34
N PHE A 14 15.46 0.61 1.66
CA PHE A 14 14.16 0.09 1.27
C PHE A 14 13.86 0.35 -0.20
N LYS A 15 13.55 -0.72 -0.91
CA LYS A 15 13.01 -0.65 -2.27
C LYS A 15 11.49 -0.73 -2.21
N ILE A 16 10.82 0.32 -2.66
CA ILE A 16 9.36 0.33 -2.73
C ILE A 16 8.93 -0.44 -3.97
N ASN A 17 8.31 -1.59 -3.74
CA ASN A 17 7.82 -2.44 -4.82
C ASN A 17 6.43 -1.99 -5.29
N ILE A 18 5.49 -1.82 -4.35
CA ILE A 18 4.09 -1.52 -4.64
C ILE A 18 3.62 -0.34 -3.80
N LEU A 19 2.88 0.57 -4.42
CA LEU A 19 2.06 1.57 -3.74
C LEU A 19 0.60 1.42 -4.15
N VAL A 20 -0.29 1.68 -3.20
CA VAL A 20 -1.74 1.67 -3.42
C VAL A 20 -2.31 3.01 -2.98
N ALA A 21 -3.11 3.63 -3.85
CA ALA A 21 -3.82 4.87 -3.53
C ALA A 21 -5.22 4.88 -4.15
N ASN A 22 -6.05 5.84 -3.71
CA ASN A 22 -7.40 5.95 -4.23
C ASN A 22 -7.50 7.13 -5.23
N LYS A 23 -7.70 8.37 -4.76
CA LYS A 23 -8.09 9.49 -5.63
C LYS A 23 -7.22 10.75 -5.58
N ASN A 24 -6.23 10.83 -4.71
CA ASN A 24 -5.41 12.03 -4.59
C ASN A 24 -4.37 12.12 -5.71
N TYR A 25 -4.76 12.70 -6.85
CA TYR A 25 -3.94 12.83 -8.05
C TYR A 25 -2.57 13.47 -7.79
N LYS A 26 -2.54 14.62 -7.07
CA LYS A 26 -1.30 15.36 -6.79
C LYS A 26 -0.32 14.51 -5.99
N LEU A 27 -0.80 13.91 -4.92
CA LEU A 27 0.02 13.05 -4.06
C LEU A 27 0.52 11.80 -4.80
N ILE A 28 -0.31 11.19 -5.65
CA ILE A 28 0.08 10.04 -6.48
C ILE A 28 1.24 10.43 -7.41
N CYS A 29 1.15 11.59 -8.10
CA CYS A 29 2.23 12.07 -8.96
C CYS A 29 3.54 12.28 -8.20
N GLU A 30 3.48 12.93 -7.03
CA GLU A 30 4.64 13.13 -6.17
C GLU A 30 5.28 11.80 -5.72
N GLN A 31 4.46 10.84 -5.31
CA GLN A 31 4.92 9.52 -4.90
C GLN A 31 5.58 8.74 -6.05
N ILE A 32 5.02 8.78 -7.25
CA ILE A 32 5.62 8.13 -8.43
C ILE A 32 7.00 8.71 -8.73
N ILE A 33 7.13 10.04 -8.71
CA ILE A 33 8.39 10.72 -9.04
C ILE A 33 9.45 10.46 -7.97
N ARG A 34 9.07 10.54 -6.71
CA ARG A 34 9.97 10.53 -5.57
C ARG A 34 10.38 9.12 -5.15
N LEU A 35 9.43 8.18 -5.13
CA LEU A 35 9.61 6.83 -4.61
C LEU A 35 9.86 5.78 -5.69
N LYS A 36 9.57 6.10 -6.94
CA LYS A 36 9.79 5.25 -8.13
C LYS A 36 9.36 3.79 -7.90
N PRO A 37 8.11 3.52 -7.46
CA PRO A 37 7.67 2.16 -7.21
C PRO A 37 7.63 1.35 -8.51
N ARG A 38 7.82 0.04 -8.42
CA ARG A 38 7.68 -0.85 -9.57
C ARG A 38 6.23 -0.91 -10.08
N VAL A 39 5.28 -0.93 -9.13
CA VAL A 39 3.84 -1.00 -9.42
C VAL A 39 3.11 0.06 -8.61
N PHE A 40 2.18 0.76 -9.25
CA PHE A 40 1.25 1.66 -8.57
C PHE A 40 -0.18 1.24 -8.86
N ILE A 41 -0.94 0.93 -7.81
CA ILE A 41 -2.34 0.52 -7.89
C ILE A 41 -3.23 1.71 -7.53
N ILE A 42 -4.15 2.08 -8.40
CA ILE A 42 -5.04 3.23 -8.23
C ILE A 42 -6.48 2.74 -8.33
N ASN A 43 -7.22 2.81 -7.22
CA ASN A 43 -8.59 2.28 -7.18
C ASN A 43 -9.61 3.14 -7.92
N ASN A 44 -9.43 4.47 -7.93
CA ASN A 44 -10.31 5.36 -8.68
C ASN A 44 -9.96 5.31 -10.18
N TYR A 45 -10.94 4.93 -11.01
CA TYR A 45 -10.73 4.69 -12.43
C TYR A 45 -10.35 5.95 -13.22
N GLU A 46 -10.97 7.08 -12.93
CA GLU A 46 -10.67 8.35 -13.63
C GLU A 46 -9.24 8.82 -13.34
N ILE A 47 -8.83 8.74 -12.07
CA ILE A 47 -7.46 9.08 -11.65
C ILE A 47 -6.46 8.10 -12.26
N TYR A 48 -6.79 6.81 -12.29
CA TYR A 48 -5.97 5.80 -12.97
C TYR A 48 -5.71 6.18 -14.44
N LEU A 49 -6.74 6.56 -15.20
CA LEU A 49 -6.57 6.93 -16.61
C LEU A 49 -5.68 8.16 -16.78
N LYS A 50 -5.88 9.20 -15.96
CA LYS A 50 -5.07 10.43 -15.97
C LYS A 50 -3.60 10.12 -15.65
N ILE A 51 -3.33 9.33 -14.63
CA ILE A 51 -1.97 8.96 -14.21
C ILE A 51 -1.31 8.06 -15.27
N LYS A 52 -2.03 7.08 -15.79
CA LYS A 52 -1.52 6.18 -16.85
C LYS A 52 -1.09 6.96 -18.10
N ARG A 53 -1.86 7.95 -18.54
CA ARG A 53 -1.50 8.83 -19.66
C ARG A 53 -0.25 9.66 -19.34
N LYS A 54 -0.20 10.29 -18.16
CA LYS A 54 0.91 11.16 -17.74
C LYS A 54 2.24 10.42 -17.64
N PHE A 55 2.22 9.21 -17.14
CA PHE A 55 3.44 8.41 -16.90
C PHE A 55 3.68 7.30 -17.95
N LYS A 56 3.04 7.39 -19.12
CA LYS A 56 3.16 6.38 -20.20
C LYS A 56 4.61 6.06 -20.59
N LYS A 57 5.51 7.06 -20.55
CA LYS A 57 6.92 6.92 -20.92
C LYS A 57 7.82 6.47 -19.76
N LYS A 58 7.29 6.28 -18.55
CA LYS A 58 8.06 5.87 -17.37
C LYS A 58 8.00 4.34 -17.20
N ASN A 59 9.10 3.77 -16.73
CA ASN A 59 9.16 2.33 -16.41
C ASN A 59 8.47 2.03 -15.07
N ILE A 60 7.15 2.24 -15.04
CA ILE A 60 6.28 1.94 -13.90
C ILE A 60 5.02 1.25 -14.39
N LYS A 61 4.61 0.18 -13.73
CA LYS A 61 3.35 -0.49 -14.02
C LYS A 61 2.22 0.18 -13.23
N ILE A 62 1.29 0.82 -13.93
CA ILE A 62 0.12 1.47 -13.31
C ILE A 62 -1.09 0.59 -13.57
N ILE A 63 -1.80 0.21 -12.50
CA ILE A 63 -2.87 -0.77 -12.51
C ILE A 63 -4.10 -0.18 -11.83
N ASN A 64 -5.28 -0.53 -12.32
CA ASN A 64 -6.54 -0.24 -11.66
C ASN A 64 -6.99 -1.46 -10.85
N LYS A 65 -7.54 -1.22 -9.67
CA LYS A 65 -8.06 -2.20 -8.70
C LYS A 65 -7.03 -3.15 -8.05
N LEU A 66 -7.11 -3.21 -6.75
CA LEU A 66 -6.27 -4.06 -5.91
C LEU A 66 -6.63 -5.56 -6.05
N GLU A 67 -7.90 -5.86 -6.30
CA GLU A 67 -8.48 -7.21 -6.28
C GLU A 67 -7.88 -8.11 -7.36
N ASP A 68 -7.53 -7.55 -8.51
CA ASP A 68 -7.02 -8.29 -9.67
C ASP A 68 -5.54 -8.69 -9.55
N GLN A 69 -4.87 -8.36 -8.42
CA GLN A 69 -3.39 -8.36 -8.35
C GLN A 69 -2.81 -9.35 -7.33
N LYS A 70 -3.27 -10.59 -7.40
CA LYS A 70 -2.92 -11.65 -6.40
C LYS A 70 -1.41 -11.91 -6.24
N ASN A 71 -0.61 -11.73 -7.30
CA ASN A 71 0.78 -12.18 -7.31
C ASN A 71 1.82 -11.13 -6.93
N TYR A 72 1.49 -9.83 -6.99
CA TYR A 72 2.48 -8.78 -6.73
C TYR A 72 2.93 -8.69 -5.27
N PHE A 73 2.03 -8.96 -4.32
CA PHE A 73 2.32 -8.83 -2.88
C PHE A 73 3.25 -9.91 -2.35
N ARG A 74 3.27 -11.09 -2.95
CA ARG A 74 4.17 -12.18 -2.56
C ARG A 74 5.65 -11.87 -2.78
N THR A 75 5.96 -10.89 -3.61
CA THR A 75 7.33 -10.47 -3.92
C THR A 75 7.88 -9.42 -2.96
N SER A 76 7.06 -8.95 -2.01
CA SER A 76 7.46 -7.96 -1.00
C SER A 76 7.76 -8.66 0.33
N ASP A 77 8.84 -8.25 0.98
CA ASP A 77 9.22 -8.82 2.30
C ASP A 77 8.31 -8.30 3.40
N ILE A 78 7.90 -7.03 3.31
CA ILE A 78 7.01 -6.38 4.26
C ILE A 78 5.92 -5.62 3.50
N THR A 79 4.69 -5.77 3.94
CA THR A 79 3.53 -4.99 3.48
C THR A 79 3.02 -4.10 4.60
N ILE A 80 2.70 -2.85 4.31
CA ILE A 80 2.13 -1.91 5.28
C ILE A 80 0.70 -1.60 4.88
N ALA A 81 -0.26 -2.02 5.70
CA ALA A 81 -1.67 -1.72 5.53
C ALA A 81 -2.04 -0.46 6.33
N ALA A 82 -2.09 0.69 5.64
CA ALA A 82 -2.30 2.01 6.24
C ALA A 82 -3.50 2.76 5.62
N ILE A 83 -4.47 2.05 5.07
CA ILE A 83 -5.72 2.65 4.57
C ILE A 83 -6.64 2.92 5.75
N PRO A 84 -6.96 4.20 6.06
CA PRO A 84 -7.73 4.54 7.26
C PRO A 84 -9.20 4.16 7.13
N GLY A 85 -9.85 3.97 8.28
CA GLY A 85 -11.28 3.72 8.41
C GLY A 85 -11.73 2.34 7.93
N ILE A 86 -13.03 2.12 7.96
CA ILE A 86 -13.69 0.86 7.55
C ILE A 86 -13.36 0.48 6.09
N ALA A 87 -13.16 1.47 5.22
CA ALA A 87 -12.74 1.24 3.83
C ALA A 87 -11.41 0.48 3.71
N GLY A 88 -10.57 0.53 4.74
CA GLY A 88 -9.31 -0.23 4.81
C GLY A 88 -9.46 -1.69 5.19
N LEU A 89 -10.61 -2.11 5.76
CA LEU A 89 -10.79 -3.46 6.30
C LEU A 89 -10.66 -4.54 5.22
N LYS A 90 -11.46 -4.46 4.16
CA LYS A 90 -11.43 -5.45 3.07
C LYS A 90 -10.05 -5.53 2.39
N PRO A 91 -9.42 -4.41 1.97
CA PRO A 91 -8.06 -4.42 1.47
C PRO A 91 -7.04 -5.03 2.44
N THR A 92 -7.15 -4.75 3.73
CA THR A 92 -6.23 -5.29 4.74
C THR A 92 -6.34 -6.80 4.86
N ILE A 93 -7.57 -7.36 4.88
CA ILE A 93 -7.80 -8.82 4.88
C ILE A 93 -7.16 -9.48 3.66
N GLU A 94 -7.32 -8.89 2.48
CA GLU A 94 -6.72 -9.40 1.25
C GLU A 94 -5.18 -9.35 1.27
N LEU A 95 -4.61 -8.31 1.88
CA LEU A 95 -3.17 -8.18 2.06
C LEU A 95 -2.60 -9.20 3.04
N ILE A 96 -3.32 -9.50 4.13
CA ILE A 96 -2.95 -10.54 5.11
C ILE A 96 -2.76 -11.89 4.40
N LYS A 97 -3.71 -12.27 3.55
CA LYS A 97 -3.67 -13.54 2.81
C LYS A 97 -2.52 -13.66 1.81
N LYS A 98 -1.94 -12.52 1.39
CA LYS A 98 -0.98 -12.46 0.28
C LYS A 98 0.43 -12.04 0.69
N SER A 99 0.60 -11.51 1.90
CA SER A 99 1.88 -10.93 2.36
C SER A 99 2.67 -11.93 3.20
N LYS A 100 4.00 -11.90 3.09
CA LYS A 100 4.90 -12.67 3.95
C LYS A 100 4.88 -12.11 5.38
N LYS A 101 4.96 -10.79 5.51
CA LYS A 101 4.85 -10.03 6.76
C LYS A 101 3.99 -8.81 6.52
N ILE A 102 3.09 -8.49 7.44
CA ILE A 102 2.24 -7.32 7.33
C ILE A 102 2.32 -6.46 8.59
N LEU A 103 2.45 -5.15 8.38
CA LEU A 103 2.31 -4.13 9.42
C LEU A 103 0.96 -3.45 9.22
N ILE A 104 0.11 -3.50 10.24
CA ILE A 104 -1.22 -2.90 10.20
C ILE A 104 -1.19 -1.59 10.98
N ALA A 105 -1.36 -0.47 10.28
CA ALA A 105 -1.41 0.87 10.87
C ALA A 105 -2.86 1.44 10.92
N ASN A 106 -3.86 0.60 10.70
CA ASN A 106 -5.28 0.93 10.77
C ASN A 106 -5.90 0.31 12.01
N LYS A 107 -6.23 1.13 13.00
CA LYS A 107 -6.80 0.69 14.28
C LYS A 107 -8.18 0.01 14.11
N GLU A 108 -8.99 0.46 13.16
CA GLU A 108 -10.30 -0.11 12.89
C GLU A 108 -10.19 -1.55 12.37
N SER A 109 -9.19 -1.82 11.56
CA SER A 109 -8.90 -3.19 11.09
C SER A 109 -8.45 -4.09 12.24
N ILE A 110 -7.66 -3.56 13.17
CA ILE A 110 -7.15 -4.32 14.33
C ILE A 110 -8.29 -4.77 15.24
N VAL A 111 -9.25 -3.88 15.53
CA VAL A 111 -10.40 -4.19 16.39
C VAL A 111 -11.31 -5.25 15.76
N CYS A 112 -11.42 -5.27 14.43
CA CYS A 112 -12.23 -6.26 13.70
C CYS A 112 -11.54 -7.62 13.52
N PHE A 113 -10.22 -7.71 13.74
CA PHE A 113 -9.52 -9.00 13.71
C PHE A 113 -9.68 -9.71 15.03
N ASN A 114 -10.58 -10.70 15.08
CA ASN A 114 -10.61 -11.64 16.19
C ASN A 114 -9.24 -12.34 16.28
N PRO A 115 -8.61 -12.45 17.47
CA PRO A 115 -7.30 -13.10 17.66
C PRO A 115 -7.23 -14.58 17.23
N ALA A 116 -8.31 -15.13 16.71
CA ALA A 116 -8.43 -16.53 16.29
C ALA A 116 -7.87 -16.84 14.88
N ILE A 117 -7.11 -15.95 14.21
CA ILE A 117 -6.44 -16.34 12.96
C ILE A 117 -5.06 -16.92 13.32
N PRO A 118 -4.88 -18.26 13.30
CA PRO A 118 -3.59 -18.87 13.64
C PRO A 118 -2.50 -18.48 12.62
N GLY A 119 -1.34 -18.13 13.12
CA GLY A 119 -0.14 -17.95 12.29
C GLY A 119 0.16 -16.52 11.80
N ILE A 120 -0.56 -15.50 12.24
CA ILE A 120 -0.25 -14.10 11.91
C ILE A 120 0.30 -13.40 13.15
N ALA A 121 1.61 -13.14 13.16
CA ALA A 121 2.20 -12.17 14.07
C ALA A 121 1.89 -10.76 13.56
N ALA A 122 0.82 -10.15 14.03
CA ALA A 122 0.52 -8.75 13.80
C ALA A 122 1.35 -7.91 14.75
N ILE A 123 2.36 -7.21 14.24
CA ILE A 123 3.06 -6.16 14.99
C ILE A 123 2.23 -4.89 14.85
N VAL A 124 1.51 -4.54 15.92
CA VAL A 124 0.76 -3.29 16.00
C VAL A 124 1.73 -2.17 16.35
N ILE A 125 2.03 -1.29 15.42
CA ILE A 125 2.80 -0.08 15.69
C ILE A 125 1.80 1.07 15.85
N SER A 126 1.24 1.23 17.06
CA SER A 126 0.31 2.31 17.39
C SER A 126 0.99 3.70 17.44
N ASP A 127 2.30 3.76 17.64
CA ASP A 127 3.04 4.99 17.93
C ASP A 127 3.76 5.64 16.74
N LEU A 128 3.63 5.08 15.53
CA LEU A 128 4.17 5.69 14.30
C LEU A 128 3.30 6.81 13.73
N LEU A 129 2.18 7.14 14.38
CA LEU A 129 1.17 8.09 13.89
C LEU A 129 1.00 9.35 14.76
N LYS A 130 1.93 9.62 15.69
CA LYS A 130 1.98 10.90 16.40
C LYS A 130 2.93 11.88 15.73
#